data_ff38915fbea465c947a6590688d23d8e
#
_entry.id   ff38915fbea465c947a6590688d23d8e
#
_cell.length_a   1.000
_cell.length_b   1.000
_cell.length_c   1.000
_cell.angle_alpha   90.00
_cell.angle_beta   90.00
_cell.angle_gamma   90.00
#
_symmetry.space_group_name_H-M   'P 1'
#
loop_
_entity.id
_entity.type
_entity.pdbx_description
1 polymer ?
#
loop_
_entity_poly.entity_id
_entity_poly.type
_entity_poly.pdbx_seq_one_letter_code
_entity_poly.pdbx_strand_id
1 'polypeptide(L)'
;MINALSNRSGYPCLSQNIYLNQASLGLLSDKTVTEMTKFLDTVARYGNLKMTDEEEAHFLNPLRRNVATLLQAKQKNIAIVASASEILSQIPELCKPKRNSKVILVSTDFPAITRPWLGSAKTRGFEICFVHEIPEADLTQSLIEKIDSNTSIVCVSYVQFASGTRIDVKELSQHTKKMGVKLVIDVTQAAGAIPININDWDLDILVCSGYKWLGGHGGIAIGWLSDEILELEPPTIGWFGNENPFEMDATKLNLSKTAAKYTQSTLSYISVVGLNAAIEQLLEISILEIMKHSDKLAQQLFSNLLYSEWKSFRPITSREFSSHIISLMHPSGDAIKSTFEQLSENGLICGIRNGRLRVSISHYNNGNDIKYLGAALHHE
;
A
#
# COMPACT_ATOMS: atom_id res chain seq x y z
N MET A 1 -1.42 29.67 -7.44
CA MET A 1 -0.34 28.69 -7.11
C MET A 1 -0.97 27.59 -6.27
N ILE A 2 -0.66 26.31 -6.52
CA ILE A 2 -1.18 25.18 -5.72
C ILE A 2 -0.31 25.04 -4.48
N ASN A 3 -0.89 25.29 -3.29
CA ASN A 3 -0.20 25.14 -2.02
C ASN A 3 -0.22 23.69 -1.55
N ALA A 4 0.76 23.26 -0.74
CA ALA A 4 0.73 21.99 -0.05
C ALA A 4 -0.45 21.91 0.92
N LEU A 5 -1.01 20.71 1.15
CA LEU A 5 -2.06 20.50 2.14
C LEU A 5 -1.49 20.41 3.56
N SER A 6 -0.27 19.95 3.71
CA SER A 6 0.43 19.87 4.99
C SER A 6 1.43 20.99 5.16
N ASN A 7 1.71 21.34 6.42
CA ASN A 7 2.81 22.24 6.73
C ASN A 7 4.16 21.54 6.35
N ARG A 8 4.84 22.07 5.35
CA ARG A 8 6.10 21.52 4.82
C ARG A 8 7.25 21.54 5.84
N SER A 9 7.25 22.54 6.76
CA SER A 9 8.27 22.61 7.81
C SER A 9 8.22 21.44 8.80
N GLY A 10 7.07 20.75 8.88
CA GLY A 10 6.93 19.50 9.64
C GLY A 10 7.52 18.26 8.95
N TYR A 11 8.20 18.43 7.82
CA TYR A 11 8.93 17.36 7.09
C TYR A 11 10.36 17.81 6.82
N PRO A 12 11.33 17.50 7.70
CA PRO A 12 12.70 18.04 7.62
C PRO A 12 13.39 17.83 6.28
N CYS A 13 13.12 16.73 5.59
CA CYS A 13 13.64 16.44 4.25
C CYS A 13 13.33 17.57 3.25
N LEU A 14 12.17 18.22 3.38
CA LEU A 14 11.70 19.26 2.45
C LEU A 14 12.36 20.62 2.63
N SER A 15 13.22 20.79 3.63
CA SER A 15 14.02 22.01 3.82
C SER A 15 15.13 22.17 2.77
N GLN A 16 15.59 21.05 2.21
CA GLN A 16 16.70 21.00 1.26
C GLN A 16 16.33 20.29 -0.05
N ASN A 17 15.23 19.55 -0.08
CA ASN A 17 14.89 18.69 -1.20
C ASN A 17 13.44 18.88 -1.68
N ILE A 18 13.22 18.61 -2.95
CA ILE A 18 11.90 18.33 -3.53
C ILE A 18 11.74 16.81 -3.51
N TYR A 19 10.78 16.31 -2.70
CA TYR A 19 10.60 14.87 -2.55
C TYR A 19 9.38 14.38 -3.32
N LEU A 20 9.62 13.68 -4.42
CA LEU A 20 8.62 13.08 -5.31
C LEU A 20 8.79 11.56 -5.40
N ASN A 21 9.11 10.90 -4.27
CA ASN A 21 9.40 9.46 -4.19
C ASN A 21 8.63 8.73 -3.08
N GLN A 22 7.45 9.23 -2.71
CA GLN A 22 6.58 8.64 -1.68
C GLN A 22 6.26 7.16 -1.95
N ALA A 23 6.10 6.78 -3.22
CA ALA A 23 5.85 5.40 -3.62
C ALA A 23 7.01 4.42 -3.31
N SER A 24 8.23 4.90 -3.02
CA SER A 24 9.35 4.08 -2.54
C SER A 24 9.39 4.03 -1.03
N LEU A 25 9.44 5.19 -0.38
CA LEU A 25 9.48 5.37 1.06
C LEU A 25 8.74 6.66 1.42
N GLY A 26 7.80 6.61 2.35
CA GLY A 26 7.11 7.80 2.87
C GLY A 26 8.01 8.63 3.77
N LEU A 27 7.87 9.96 3.71
CA LEU A 27 8.50 10.83 4.68
C LEU A 27 7.79 10.71 6.03
N LEU A 28 8.57 10.64 7.09
CA LEU A 28 8.06 10.79 8.46
C LEU A 28 7.89 12.28 8.80
N SER A 29 6.74 12.64 9.36
CA SER A 29 6.54 13.99 9.89
C SER A 29 7.20 14.15 11.26
N ASP A 30 7.52 15.40 11.65
CA ASP A 30 7.99 15.72 13.00
C ASP A 30 7.01 15.26 14.08
N LYS A 31 5.68 15.35 13.82
CA LYS A 31 4.65 14.84 14.75
C LYS A 31 4.82 13.32 14.96
N THR A 32 4.99 12.57 13.87
CA THR A 32 5.23 11.11 13.93
C THR A 32 6.51 10.78 14.70
N VAL A 33 7.61 11.45 14.37
CA VAL A 33 8.91 11.26 15.06
C VAL A 33 8.80 11.62 16.54
N THR A 34 8.09 12.69 16.88
CA THR A 34 7.87 13.13 18.27
C THR A 34 7.13 12.07 19.08
N GLU A 35 6.05 11.49 18.56
CA GLU A 35 5.31 10.44 19.26
C GLU A 35 6.15 9.16 19.44
N MET A 36 6.91 8.77 18.41
CA MET A 36 7.85 7.64 18.50
C MET A 36 8.92 7.89 19.58
N THR A 37 9.50 9.09 19.63
CA THR A 37 10.53 9.46 20.60
C THR A 37 9.98 9.50 22.04
N LYS A 38 8.79 10.03 22.24
CA LYS A 38 8.10 10.00 23.55
C LYS A 38 7.88 8.57 24.05
N PHE A 39 7.46 7.68 23.14
CA PHE A 39 7.29 6.28 23.48
C PHE A 39 8.59 5.63 23.91
N LEU A 40 9.69 5.83 23.16
CA LEU A 40 11.02 5.32 23.51
C LEU A 40 11.52 5.86 24.87
N ASP A 41 11.34 7.16 25.11
CA ASP A 41 11.73 7.79 26.39
C ASP A 41 10.93 7.19 27.56
N THR A 42 9.64 6.94 27.36
CA THR A 42 8.76 6.30 28.35
C THR A 42 9.25 4.88 28.69
N VAL A 43 9.53 4.07 27.67
CA VAL A 43 10.04 2.70 27.88
C VAL A 43 11.42 2.72 28.52
N ALA A 44 12.30 3.61 28.10
CA ALA A 44 13.65 3.74 28.68
C ALA A 44 13.63 4.13 30.18
N ARG A 45 12.66 4.97 30.60
CA ARG A 45 12.57 5.44 31.99
C ARG A 45 11.81 4.51 32.91
N TYR A 46 10.77 3.86 32.39
CA TYR A 46 9.79 3.16 33.23
C TYR A 46 9.70 1.66 32.95
N GLY A 47 10.30 1.17 31.85
CA GLY A 47 10.15 -0.22 31.42
C GLY A 47 8.66 -0.59 31.32
N ASN A 48 8.27 -1.74 31.86
CA ASN A 48 6.88 -2.20 31.84
C ASN A 48 5.98 -1.58 32.94
N LEU A 49 6.50 -0.67 33.78
CA LEU A 49 5.65 0.08 34.73
C LEU A 49 4.58 0.93 34.05
N LYS A 50 4.75 1.20 32.74
CA LYS A 50 3.80 1.92 31.89
C LYS A 50 3.30 1.05 30.71
N MET A 51 3.43 -0.26 30.85
CA MET A 51 2.98 -1.25 29.87
C MET A 51 2.68 -2.54 30.61
N THR A 52 1.59 -2.58 31.35
CA THR A 52 1.07 -3.79 32.00
C THR A 52 0.54 -4.78 30.95
N ASP A 53 0.33 -6.05 31.32
CA ASP A 53 -0.23 -7.06 30.43
C ASP A 53 -1.60 -6.61 29.83
N GLU A 54 -2.42 -5.91 30.61
CA GLU A 54 -3.69 -5.36 30.17
C GLU A 54 -3.50 -4.22 29.13
N GLU A 55 -2.57 -3.32 29.38
CA GLU A 55 -2.23 -2.24 28.45
C GLU A 55 -1.63 -2.80 27.16
N GLU A 56 -0.79 -3.82 27.24
CA GLU A 56 -0.20 -4.50 26.09
C GLU A 56 -1.25 -5.23 25.26
N ALA A 57 -2.20 -5.95 25.91
CA ALA A 57 -3.31 -6.62 25.23
C ALA A 57 -4.16 -5.65 24.39
N HIS A 58 -4.25 -4.39 24.81
CA HIS A 58 -5.03 -3.35 24.15
C HIS A 58 -4.21 -2.36 23.31
N PHE A 59 -2.88 -2.50 23.29
CA PHE A 59 -1.96 -1.54 22.68
C PHE A 59 -2.23 -1.27 21.19
N LEU A 60 -2.69 -2.29 20.46
CA LEU A 60 -2.97 -2.18 19.02
C LEU A 60 -4.35 -1.58 18.71
N ASN A 61 -5.21 -1.39 19.71
CA ASN A 61 -6.61 -0.97 19.48
C ASN A 61 -6.73 0.47 18.91
N PRO A 62 -5.94 1.48 19.33
CA PRO A 62 -5.98 2.79 18.68
C PRO A 62 -5.67 2.71 17.19
N LEU A 63 -4.61 2.00 16.81
CA LEU A 63 -4.25 1.80 15.40
C LEU A 63 -5.34 1.05 14.63
N ARG A 64 -5.94 -0.01 15.19
CA ARG A 64 -7.07 -0.72 14.56
C ARG A 64 -8.26 0.19 14.30
N ARG A 65 -8.60 1.09 15.24
CA ARG A 65 -9.68 2.06 15.07
C ARG A 65 -9.39 3.04 13.92
N ASN A 66 -8.20 3.60 13.88
CA ASN A 66 -7.80 4.55 12.85
C ASN A 66 -7.73 3.90 11.46
N VAL A 67 -7.22 2.68 11.37
CA VAL A 67 -7.24 1.87 10.14
C VAL A 67 -8.68 1.55 9.72
N ALA A 68 -9.55 1.17 10.65
CA ALA A 68 -10.96 0.91 10.35
C ALA A 68 -11.65 2.15 9.81
N THR A 69 -11.36 3.33 10.37
CA THR A 69 -11.86 4.62 9.84
C THR A 69 -11.31 4.89 8.44
N LEU A 70 -10.01 4.71 8.23
CA LEU A 70 -9.34 4.93 6.94
C LEU A 70 -9.93 4.07 5.81
N LEU A 71 -10.25 2.81 6.11
CA LEU A 71 -10.77 1.83 5.15
C LEU A 71 -12.30 1.75 5.13
N GLN A 72 -13.00 2.48 6.02
CA GLN A 72 -14.44 2.38 6.27
C GLN A 72 -14.87 0.93 6.62
N ALA A 73 -14.08 0.26 7.45
CA ALA A 73 -14.20 -1.15 7.81
C ALA A 73 -14.59 -1.36 9.28
N LYS A 74 -14.96 -2.61 9.64
CA LYS A 74 -15.14 -3.00 11.04
C LYS A 74 -13.78 -3.32 11.68
N GLN A 75 -13.55 -2.88 12.92
CA GLN A 75 -12.28 -3.13 13.63
C GLN A 75 -11.95 -4.62 13.77
N LYS A 76 -12.98 -5.48 13.98
CA LYS A 76 -12.78 -6.94 14.10
C LYS A 76 -12.10 -7.57 12.88
N ASN A 77 -12.18 -6.92 11.71
CA ASN A 77 -11.63 -7.38 10.45
C ASN A 77 -10.20 -6.86 10.20
N ILE A 78 -9.64 -6.02 11.11
CA ILE A 78 -8.32 -5.41 10.95
C ILE A 78 -7.26 -6.21 11.69
N ALA A 79 -6.31 -6.75 10.95
CA ALA A 79 -5.06 -7.33 11.45
C ALA A 79 -3.95 -6.28 11.44
N ILE A 80 -3.13 -6.26 12.50
CA ILE A 80 -1.87 -5.51 12.54
C ILE A 80 -0.74 -6.54 12.57
N VAL A 81 0.19 -6.43 11.63
CA VAL A 81 1.26 -7.41 11.39
C VAL A 81 2.59 -6.72 11.13
N ALA A 82 3.70 -7.45 11.17
CA ALA A 82 5.02 -6.86 10.97
C ALA A 82 5.27 -6.39 9.51
N SER A 83 4.66 -7.03 8.53
CA SER A 83 4.78 -6.65 7.12
C SER A 83 3.59 -7.15 6.28
N ALA A 84 3.30 -6.47 5.16
CA ALA A 84 2.33 -6.96 4.19
C ALA A 84 2.71 -8.36 3.65
N SER A 85 4.01 -8.62 3.50
CA SER A 85 4.52 -9.93 3.07
C SER A 85 4.18 -11.06 4.05
N GLU A 86 4.02 -10.77 5.35
CA GLU A 86 3.61 -11.75 6.36
C GLU A 86 2.22 -12.31 6.07
N ILE A 87 1.25 -11.46 5.70
CA ILE A 87 -0.08 -11.92 5.28
C ILE A 87 0.00 -12.54 3.89
N LEU A 88 0.61 -11.85 2.90
CA LEU A 88 0.66 -12.32 1.52
C LEU A 88 1.26 -13.71 1.39
N SER A 89 2.29 -14.03 2.17
CA SER A 89 2.94 -15.35 2.14
C SER A 89 2.07 -16.48 2.72
N GLN A 90 1.09 -16.15 3.55
CA GLN A 90 0.16 -17.12 4.12
C GLN A 90 -1.05 -17.40 3.24
N ILE A 91 -1.40 -16.49 2.31
CA ILE A 91 -2.63 -16.59 1.51
C ILE A 91 -2.72 -17.87 0.68
N PRO A 92 -1.65 -18.35 0.02
CA PRO A 92 -1.72 -19.61 -0.72
C PRO A 92 -2.10 -20.81 0.14
N GLU A 93 -1.62 -20.86 1.40
CA GLU A 93 -1.97 -21.91 2.36
C GLU A 93 -3.36 -21.70 2.96
N LEU A 94 -3.74 -20.46 3.22
CA LEU A 94 -5.05 -20.10 3.77
C LEU A 94 -6.18 -20.40 2.77
N CYS A 95 -6.02 -19.97 1.51
CA CYS A 95 -7.04 -20.09 0.48
C CYS A 95 -7.05 -21.45 -0.24
N LYS A 96 -5.96 -22.21 -0.18
CA LYS A 96 -5.82 -23.58 -0.72
C LYS A 96 -6.42 -23.73 -2.14
N PRO A 97 -5.84 -23.07 -3.19
CA PRO A 97 -6.31 -23.25 -4.55
C PRO A 97 -6.37 -24.73 -4.92
N LYS A 98 -7.43 -25.12 -5.64
CA LYS A 98 -7.57 -26.51 -6.10
C LYS A 98 -6.43 -26.89 -7.04
N ARG A 99 -6.04 -28.15 -7.02
CA ARG A 99 -5.10 -28.70 -8.03
C ARG A 99 -5.65 -28.48 -9.43
N ASN A 100 -4.79 -28.09 -10.37
CA ASN A 100 -5.12 -27.74 -11.76
C ASN A 100 -6.05 -26.53 -11.90
N SER A 101 -6.37 -25.81 -10.81
CA SER A 101 -7.04 -24.51 -10.93
C SER A 101 -6.04 -23.40 -11.26
N LYS A 102 -6.55 -22.22 -11.54
CA LYS A 102 -5.78 -21.07 -11.99
C LYS A 102 -5.76 -19.97 -10.92
N VAL A 103 -4.58 -19.39 -10.69
CA VAL A 103 -4.37 -18.15 -9.92
C VAL A 103 -3.92 -17.07 -10.88
N ILE A 104 -4.64 -15.94 -10.91
CA ILE A 104 -4.36 -14.82 -11.81
C ILE A 104 -3.55 -13.76 -11.08
N LEU A 105 -2.45 -13.35 -11.70
CA LEU A 105 -1.51 -12.33 -11.22
C LEU A 105 -1.18 -11.34 -12.34
N VAL A 106 -0.66 -10.15 -11.98
CA VAL A 106 -0.09 -9.21 -12.97
C VAL A 106 1.44 -9.40 -13.02
N SER A 107 2.00 -9.52 -14.23
CA SER A 107 3.43 -9.82 -14.42
C SER A 107 4.37 -8.71 -13.98
N THR A 108 3.88 -7.48 -13.94
CA THR A 108 4.59 -6.27 -13.50
C THR A 108 4.32 -5.91 -12.05
N ASP A 109 3.53 -6.71 -11.32
CA ASP A 109 3.18 -6.43 -9.94
C ASP A 109 4.38 -6.61 -8.99
N PHE A 110 4.24 -6.09 -7.77
CA PHE A 110 5.31 -6.14 -6.79
C PHE A 110 5.60 -7.60 -6.37
N PRO A 111 6.88 -7.99 -6.24
CA PRO A 111 7.25 -9.38 -5.97
C PRO A 111 6.64 -10.01 -4.70
N ALA A 112 6.25 -9.21 -3.70
CA ALA A 112 5.57 -9.72 -2.52
C ALA A 112 4.19 -10.33 -2.84
N ILE A 113 3.54 -9.87 -3.91
CA ILE A 113 2.27 -10.43 -4.41
C ILE A 113 2.51 -11.73 -5.16
N THR A 114 3.49 -11.77 -6.06
CA THR A 114 3.64 -12.88 -7.02
C THR A 114 4.42 -14.07 -6.47
N ARG A 115 5.49 -13.82 -5.70
CA ARG A 115 6.42 -14.87 -5.24
C ARG A 115 5.79 -15.94 -4.34
N PRO A 116 4.89 -15.63 -3.38
CA PRO A 116 4.23 -16.65 -2.58
C PRO A 116 3.45 -17.67 -3.44
N TRP A 117 2.77 -17.19 -4.48
CA TRP A 117 2.04 -18.03 -5.42
C TRP A 117 2.94 -18.88 -6.28
N LEU A 118 4.03 -18.31 -6.81
CA LEU A 118 5.05 -19.05 -7.58
C LEU A 118 5.71 -20.16 -6.75
N GLY A 119 5.96 -19.89 -5.47
CA GLY A 119 6.48 -20.89 -4.54
C GLY A 119 5.48 -22.01 -4.27
N SER A 120 4.24 -21.66 -3.96
CA SER A 120 3.18 -22.61 -3.61
C SER A 120 2.69 -23.44 -4.78
N ALA A 121 2.67 -22.90 -6.01
CA ALA A 121 2.26 -23.61 -7.21
C ALA A 121 3.08 -24.87 -7.47
N LYS A 122 4.40 -24.83 -7.16
CA LYS A 122 5.32 -25.97 -7.32
C LYS A 122 4.90 -27.19 -6.49
N THR A 123 4.31 -26.98 -5.32
CA THR A 123 3.95 -28.06 -4.39
C THR A 123 2.48 -28.44 -4.46
N ARG A 124 1.59 -27.45 -4.75
CA ARG A 124 0.14 -27.66 -4.76
C ARG A 124 -0.45 -28.00 -6.12
N GLY A 125 0.27 -27.72 -7.22
CA GLY A 125 -0.13 -28.10 -8.57
C GLY A 125 -1.28 -27.29 -9.15
N PHE A 126 -1.46 -26.03 -8.75
CA PHE A 126 -2.28 -25.06 -9.48
C PHE A 126 -1.42 -24.29 -10.49
N GLU A 127 -2.07 -23.65 -11.45
CA GLU A 127 -1.42 -22.89 -12.51
C GLU A 127 -1.36 -21.41 -12.20
N ILE A 128 -0.31 -20.71 -12.62
CA ILE A 128 -0.20 -19.26 -12.58
C ILE A 128 -0.52 -18.69 -13.95
N CYS A 129 -1.54 -17.83 -14.02
CA CYS A 129 -1.88 -17.06 -15.20
C CYS A 129 -1.43 -15.61 -15.01
N PHE A 130 -0.41 -15.17 -15.75
CA PHE A 130 0.02 -13.79 -15.73
C PHE A 130 -0.75 -12.95 -16.75
N VAL A 131 -1.31 -11.84 -16.28
CA VAL A 131 -1.81 -10.75 -17.12
C VAL A 131 -0.68 -9.76 -17.33
N HIS A 132 -0.46 -9.32 -18.56
CA HIS A 132 0.56 -8.34 -18.90
C HIS A 132 -0.06 -6.95 -18.95
N GLU A 133 0.59 -6.00 -18.29
CA GLU A 133 0.20 -4.61 -18.32
C GLU A 133 0.65 -3.95 -19.63
N ILE A 134 -0.30 -3.40 -20.38
CA ILE A 134 -0.09 -2.70 -21.65
C ILE A 134 -0.60 -1.26 -21.48
N PRO A 135 0.16 -0.22 -21.93
CA PRO A 135 -0.21 1.19 -21.72
C PRO A 135 -1.60 1.58 -22.19
N GLU A 136 -2.00 1.08 -23.37
CA GLU A 136 -3.25 1.43 -24.04
C GLU A 136 -4.41 0.49 -23.68
N ALA A 137 -4.12 -0.68 -23.10
CA ALA A 137 -5.13 -1.66 -22.71
C ALA A 137 -5.64 -1.40 -21.30
N ASP A 138 -6.93 -1.65 -21.07
CA ASP A 138 -7.54 -1.64 -19.76
C ASP A 138 -7.10 -2.89 -18.97
N LEU A 139 -6.35 -2.71 -17.90
CA LEU A 139 -5.83 -3.80 -17.08
C LEU A 139 -6.94 -4.52 -16.32
N THR A 140 -7.98 -3.79 -15.88
CA THR A 140 -9.15 -4.36 -15.21
C THR A 140 -9.87 -5.33 -16.14
N GLN A 141 -10.14 -4.93 -17.38
CA GLN A 141 -10.75 -5.80 -18.38
C GLN A 141 -9.87 -6.99 -18.74
N SER A 142 -8.56 -6.76 -18.88
CA SER A 142 -7.60 -7.84 -19.13
C SER A 142 -7.57 -8.90 -18.01
N LEU A 143 -7.75 -8.49 -16.75
CA LEU A 143 -7.92 -9.39 -15.62
C LEU A 143 -9.24 -10.16 -15.69
N ILE A 144 -10.35 -9.46 -15.95
CA ILE A 144 -11.70 -10.03 -16.05
C ILE A 144 -11.77 -11.08 -17.16
N GLU A 145 -11.20 -10.82 -18.34
CA GLU A 145 -11.18 -11.74 -19.48
C GLU A 145 -10.41 -13.05 -19.19
N LYS A 146 -9.50 -13.05 -18.23
CA LYS A 146 -8.77 -14.26 -17.82
C LYS A 146 -9.52 -15.10 -16.80
N ILE A 147 -10.59 -14.56 -16.19
CA ILE A 147 -11.39 -15.28 -15.20
C ILE A 147 -12.34 -16.25 -15.90
N ASP A 148 -12.30 -17.52 -15.51
CA ASP A 148 -13.17 -18.58 -15.96
C ASP A 148 -13.57 -19.52 -14.81
N SER A 149 -14.32 -20.57 -15.12
CA SER A 149 -14.78 -21.56 -14.14
C SER A 149 -13.65 -22.34 -13.44
N ASN A 150 -12.43 -22.30 -13.98
CA ASN A 150 -11.25 -22.93 -13.39
C ASN A 150 -10.41 -21.95 -12.56
N THR A 151 -10.81 -20.68 -12.47
CA THR A 151 -10.10 -19.67 -11.69
C THR A 151 -10.45 -19.81 -10.21
N SER A 152 -9.44 -19.91 -9.35
CA SER A 152 -9.62 -19.94 -7.90
C SER A 152 -9.43 -18.57 -7.24
N ILE A 153 -8.43 -17.80 -7.69
CA ILE A 153 -8.01 -16.58 -7.03
C ILE A 153 -7.51 -15.56 -8.05
N VAL A 154 -7.80 -14.28 -7.81
CA VAL A 154 -7.11 -13.12 -8.38
C VAL A 154 -6.38 -12.41 -7.25
N CYS A 155 -5.07 -12.17 -7.42
CA CYS A 155 -4.27 -11.43 -6.44
C CYS A 155 -3.51 -10.31 -7.16
N VAL A 156 -3.79 -9.05 -6.83
CA VAL A 156 -3.28 -7.89 -7.59
C VAL A 156 -3.19 -6.64 -6.72
N SER A 157 -2.26 -5.74 -7.04
CA SER A 157 -2.21 -4.39 -6.47
C SER A 157 -3.34 -3.51 -7.03
N TYR A 158 -4.01 -2.74 -6.16
CA TYR A 158 -4.97 -1.71 -6.56
C TYR A 158 -4.32 -0.67 -7.47
N VAL A 159 -3.11 -0.24 -7.12
CA VAL A 159 -2.28 0.65 -7.95
C VAL A 159 -0.93 -0.01 -8.18
N GLN A 160 -0.55 -0.17 -9.44
CA GLN A 160 0.72 -0.79 -9.83
C GLN A 160 1.91 0.11 -9.44
N PHE A 161 2.89 -0.47 -8.74
CA PHE A 161 3.98 0.30 -8.10
C PHE A 161 4.92 0.99 -9.10
N ALA A 162 5.06 0.44 -10.30
CA ALA A 162 5.99 0.92 -11.31
C ALA A 162 5.34 1.89 -12.30
N SER A 163 4.07 1.69 -12.61
CA SER A 163 3.34 2.42 -13.65
C SER A 163 2.34 3.42 -13.11
N GLY A 164 1.84 3.21 -11.89
CA GLY A 164 0.71 3.97 -11.35
C GLY A 164 -0.64 3.56 -11.94
N THR A 165 -0.72 2.48 -12.73
CA THR A 165 -2.00 1.97 -13.25
C THR A 165 -2.91 1.56 -12.10
N ARG A 166 -4.11 2.14 -12.05
CA ARG A 166 -5.12 1.93 -11.02
C ARG A 166 -6.29 1.12 -11.59
N ILE A 167 -6.41 -0.14 -11.18
CA ILE A 167 -7.54 -0.99 -11.60
C ILE A 167 -8.87 -0.52 -10.99
N ASP A 168 -9.99 -0.86 -11.62
CA ASP A 168 -11.31 -0.71 -11.03
C ASP A 168 -11.61 -1.92 -10.13
N VAL A 169 -11.28 -1.79 -8.83
CA VAL A 169 -11.48 -2.86 -7.84
C VAL A 169 -12.96 -3.20 -7.70
N LYS A 170 -13.86 -2.22 -7.81
CA LYS A 170 -15.30 -2.47 -7.69
C LYS A 170 -15.79 -3.37 -8.81
N GLU A 171 -15.44 -3.04 -10.05
CA GLU A 171 -15.81 -3.85 -11.23
C GLU A 171 -15.21 -5.26 -11.15
N LEU A 172 -13.91 -5.36 -10.83
CA LEU A 172 -13.23 -6.65 -10.68
C LEU A 172 -13.86 -7.49 -9.56
N SER A 173 -14.16 -6.88 -8.40
CA SER A 173 -14.73 -7.58 -7.25
C SER A 173 -16.13 -8.13 -7.51
N GLN A 174 -16.97 -7.37 -8.21
CA GLN A 174 -18.29 -7.84 -8.63
C GLN A 174 -18.20 -9.05 -9.58
N HIS A 175 -17.21 -9.02 -10.48
CA HIS A 175 -16.99 -10.14 -11.40
C HIS A 175 -16.47 -11.38 -10.69
N THR A 176 -15.44 -11.23 -9.84
CA THR A 176 -14.89 -12.36 -9.05
C THR A 176 -15.94 -12.98 -8.14
N LYS A 177 -16.75 -12.16 -7.45
CA LYS A 177 -17.85 -12.61 -6.60
C LYS A 177 -18.85 -13.46 -7.36
N LYS A 178 -19.30 -12.98 -8.55
CA LYS A 178 -20.23 -13.71 -9.42
C LYS A 178 -19.68 -15.07 -9.87
N MET A 179 -18.37 -15.16 -10.06
CA MET A 179 -17.70 -16.39 -10.51
C MET A 179 -17.26 -17.29 -9.34
N GLY A 180 -17.46 -16.88 -8.08
CA GLY A 180 -16.99 -17.61 -6.89
C GLY A 180 -15.46 -17.63 -6.76
N VAL A 181 -14.78 -16.64 -7.32
CA VAL A 181 -13.32 -16.48 -7.31
C VAL A 181 -12.92 -15.58 -6.15
N LYS A 182 -11.92 -15.99 -5.38
CA LYS A 182 -11.39 -15.15 -4.27
C LYS A 182 -10.59 -13.97 -4.82
N LEU A 183 -10.75 -12.81 -4.19
CA LEU A 183 -10.05 -11.59 -4.57
C LEU A 183 -9.18 -11.06 -3.42
N VAL A 184 -7.88 -10.92 -3.72
CA VAL A 184 -6.85 -10.36 -2.82
C VAL A 184 -6.31 -9.08 -3.43
N ILE A 185 -6.39 -7.98 -2.67
CA ILE A 185 -5.95 -6.66 -3.13
C ILE A 185 -4.85 -6.11 -2.22
N ASP A 186 -3.71 -5.74 -2.80
CA ASP A 186 -2.69 -4.93 -2.12
C ASP A 186 -2.96 -3.44 -2.39
N VAL A 187 -3.21 -2.69 -1.32
CA VAL A 187 -3.45 -1.25 -1.39
C VAL A 187 -2.24 -0.43 -0.92
N THR A 188 -1.06 -1.03 -0.86
CA THR A 188 0.17 -0.37 -0.41
C THR A 188 0.49 0.91 -1.20
N GLN A 189 0.12 0.97 -2.47
CA GLN A 189 0.31 2.16 -3.31
C GLN A 189 -0.94 3.05 -3.41
N ALA A 190 -1.96 2.82 -2.57
CA ALA A 190 -3.23 3.56 -2.62
C ALA A 190 -3.66 4.11 -1.24
N ALA A 191 -3.59 3.29 -0.18
CA ALA A 191 -4.04 3.68 1.16
C ALA A 191 -3.23 4.88 1.68
N GLY A 192 -3.91 5.97 1.99
CA GLY A 192 -3.30 7.26 2.34
C GLY A 192 -3.22 8.26 1.18
N ALA A 193 -3.35 7.81 -0.08
CA ALA A 193 -3.35 8.66 -1.27
C ALA A 193 -4.71 8.72 -1.98
N ILE A 194 -5.45 7.61 -1.95
CA ILE A 194 -6.76 7.46 -2.60
C ILE A 194 -7.78 6.97 -1.56
N PRO A 195 -9.01 7.50 -1.51
CA PRO A 195 -10.07 6.98 -0.64
C PRO A 195 -10.35 5.51 -0.93
N ILE A 196 -10.46 4.72 0.14
CA ILE A 196 -10.85 3.32 0.09
C ILE A 196 -12.11 3.15 0.92
N ASN A 197 -13.15 2.57 0.32
CA ASN A 197 -14.34 2.15 1.02
C ASN A 197 -14.51 0.64 0.82
N ILE A 198 -14.16 -0.12 1.83
CA ILE A 198 -14.21 -1.58 1.77
C ILE A 198 -15.63 -2.11 1.55
N ASN A 199 -16.66 -1.32 1.93
CA ASN A 199 -18.05 -1.73 1.77
C ASN A 199 -18.54 -1.67 0.30
N ASP A 200 -17.78 -0.99 -0.58
CA ASP A 200 -18.09 -0.91 -2.02
C ASP A 200 -17.47 -2.07 -2.80
N TRP A 201 -16.66 -2.91 -2.13
CA TRP A 201 -15.88 -3.96 -2.74
C TRP A 201 -16.22 -5.33 -2.15
N ASP A 202 -16.46 -6.32 -2.98
CA ASP A 202 -16.63 -7.72 -2.59
C ASP A 202 -15.25 -8.40 -2.51
N LEU A 203 -14.46 -8.09 -1.46
CA LEU A 203 -13.12 -8.61 -1.27
C LEU A 203 -13.06 -9.75 -0.26
N ASP A 204 -12.05 -10.61 -0.40
CA ASP A 204 -11.68 -11.59 0.63
C ASP A 204 -10.59 -11.04 1.55
N ILE A 205 -9.52 -10.49 0.99
CA ILE A 205 -8.34 -10.01 1.74
C ILE A 205 -7.82 -8.71 1.13
N LEU A 206 -7.48 -7.75 2.00
CA LEU A 206 -6.73 -6.54 1.64
C LEU A 206 -5.49 -6.44 2.50
N VAL A 207 -4.37 -6.00 1.91
CA VAL A 207 -3.12 -5.74 2.63
C VAL A 207 -2.55 -4.36 2.32
N CYS A 208 -1.79 -3.79 3.26
CA CYS A 208 -1.08 -2.53 3.05
C CYS A 208 0.16 -2.44 3.93
N SER A 209 1.30 -2.07 3.36
CA SER A 209 2.50 -1.71 4.12
C SER A 209 2.37 -0.32 4.75
N GLY A 210 2.85 -0.14 5.99
CA GLY A 210 2.71 1.11 6.74
C GLY A 210 3.67 2.23 6.32
N TYR A 211 4.77 1.93 5.64
CA TYR A 211 5.93 2.83 5.45
C TYR A 211 5.92 3.66 4.15
N LYS A 212 4.85 3.60 3.36
CA LYS A 212 4.74 4.40 2.12
C LYS A 212 3.73 5.54 2.31
N TRP A 213 2.57 5.41 1.69
CA TRP A 213 1.53 6.45 1.68
C TRP A 213 0.87 6.66 3.04
N LEU A 214 0.94 5.67 3.92
CA LEU A 214 0.48 5.81 5.31
C LEU A 214 1.44 6.61 6.19
N GLY A 215 2.66 6.90 5.74
CA GLY A 215 3.61 7.77 6.45
C GLY A 215 4.19 7.21 7.75
N GLY A 216 4.04 5.90 7.99
CA GLY A 216 4.66 5.21 9.13
C GLY A 216 6.09 4.73 8.83
N HIS A 217 6.74 4.14 9.82
CA HIS A 217 8.04 3.48 9.67
C HIS A 217 7.88 2.03 9.19
N GLY A 218 8.97 1.41 8.72
CA GLY A 218 8.99 -0.02 8.42
C GLY A 218 8.74 -0.90 9.64
N GLY A 219 8.50 -2.21 9.43
CA GLY A 219 8.22 -3.16 10.50
C GLY A 219 6.78 -3.16 11.01
N ILE A 220 5.84 -2.56 10.24
CA ILE A 220 4.41 -2.55 10.51
C ILE A 220 3.62 -2.54 9.22
N ALA A 221 2.53 -3.30 9.20
CA ALA A 221 1.58 -3.37 8.10
C ALA A 221 0.18 -3.68 8.63
N ILE A 222 -0.81 -3.50 7.78
CA ILE A 222 -2.20 -3.77 8.07
C ILE A 222 -2.77 -4.78 7.08
N GLY A 223 -3.71 -5.59 7.55
CA GLY A 223 -4.57 -6.42 6.74
C GLY A 223 -6.03 -6.18 7.09
N TRP A 224 -6.89 -6.34 6.09
CA TRP A 224 -8.32 -6.52 6.32
C TRP A 224 -8.72 -7.88 5.76
N LEU A 225 -9.51 -8.63 6.53
CA LEU A 225 -9.97 -9.96 6.17
C LEU A 225 -11.49 -9.99 6.25
N SER A 226 -12.15 -10.55 5.22
CA SER A 226 -13.61 -10.72 5.20
C SER A 226 -14.08 -11.64 6.33
N ASP A 227 -15.37 -11.55 6.66
CA ASP A 227 -15.94 -12.44 7.69
C ASP A 227 -15.79 -13.92 7.28
N GLU A 228 -15.87 -14.25 5.98
CA GLU A 228 -15.62 -15.61 5.47
C GLU A 228 -14.18 -16.08 5.70
N ILE A 229 -13.20 -15.21 5.52
CA ILE A 229 -11.77 -15.53 5.78
C ILE A 229 -11.52 -15.64 7.29
N LEU A 230 -12.25 -14.89 8.11
CA LEU A 230 -12.13 -14.97 9.57
C LEU A 230 -12.62 -16.31 10.13
N GLU A 231 -13.45 -17.08 9.43
CA GLU A 231 -13.81 -18.44 9.85
C GLU A 231 -12.68 -19.45 9.63
N LEU A 232 -11.68 -19.11 8.84
CA LEU A 232 -10.52 -19.98 8.60
C LEU A 232 -9.46 -19.80 9.69
N GLU A 233 -8.73 -20.88 9.99
CA GLU A 233 -7.56 -20.79 10.84
C GLU A 233 -6.34 -20.23 10.06
N PRO A 234 -5.56 -19.30 10.65
CA PRO A 234 -4.34 -18.83 10.01
C PRO A 234 -3.34 -19.98 9.84
N PRO A 235 -2.63 -20.05 8.71
CA PRO A 235 -1.62 -21.09 8.46
C PRO A 235 -0.44 -21.06 9.44
N THR A 236 -0.18 -19.91 10.01
CA THR A 236 0.83 -19.71 11.06
C THR A 236 0.16 -19.10 12.27
N ILE A 237 0.35 -19.74 13.41
CA ILE A 237 -0.25 -19.37 14.69
C ILE A 237 0.86 -18.91 15.62
N GLY A 238 0.72 -17.69 16.12
CA GLY A 238 1.60 -17.13 17.13
C GLY A 238 0.91 -16.93 18.48
N TRP A 239 1.68 -16.72 19.52
CA TRP A 239 1.18 -16.61 20.88
C TRP A 239 0.19 -15.43 21.07
N PHE A 240 0.40 -14.33 20.33
CA PHE A 240 -0.44 -13.13 20.42
C PHE A 240 -1.80 -13.26 19.71
N GLY A 241 -1.96 -14.28 18.88
CA GLY A 241 -3.21 -14.56 18.15
C GLY A 241 -4.32 -15.22 19.00
N ASN A 242 -4.04 -15.50 20.26
CA ASN A 242 -5.03 -16.06 21.20
C ASN A 242 -6.10 -15.02 21.58
N GLU A 243 -7.29 -15.44 22.00
CA GLU A 243 -8.37 -14.54 22.45
C GLU A 243 -7.93 -13.70 23.66
N ASN A 244 -7.23 -14.36 24.60
CA ASN A 244 -6.48 -13.70 25.67
C ASN A 244 -5.00 -14.09 25.54
N PRO A 245 -4.16 -13.25 24.94
CA PRO A 245 -2.75 -13.58 24.73
C PRO A 245 -1.97 -13.74 26.06
N PHE A 246 -2.44 -13.15 27.15
CA PHE A 246 -1.83 -13.23 28.48
C PHE A 246 -2.36 -14.37 29.34
N GLU A 247 -3.24 -15.24 28.81
CA GLU A 247 -3.47 -16.55 29.36
C GLU A 247 -2.28 -17.46 29.05
N MET A 248 -1.29 -17.51 29.98
CA MET A 248 0.01 -18.16 29.75
C MET A 248 -0.03 -19.68 29.90
N ASP A 249 -1.17 -20.34 29.65
CA ASP A 249 -1.26 -21.80 29.60
C ASP A 249 -0.79 -22.33 28.24
N ALA A 250 0.48 -22.75 28.18
CA ALA A 250 1.13 -23.23 26.96
C ALA A 250 0.49 -24.52 26.38
N THR A 251 -0.43 -25.16 27.10
CA THR A 251 -1.10 -26.40 26.67
C THR A 251 -2.44 -26.13 25.97
N LYS A 252 -2.89 -24.88 25.94
CA LYS A 252 -4.17 -24.47 25.34
C LYS A 252 -3.99 -23.55 24.15
N LEU A 253 -4.88 -23.71 23.18
CA LEU A 253 -5.03 -22.82 22.05
C LEU A 253 -6.48 -22.37 21.95
N ASN A 254 -6.72 -21.07 22.10
CA ASN A 254 -8.03 -20.44 21.96
C ASN A 254 -7.88 -19.21 21.07
N LEU A 255 -7.93 -19.41 19.74
CA LEU A 255 -7.72 -18.35 18.77
C LEU A 255 -8.79 -17.25 18.86
N SER A 256 -8.35 -16.01 18.72
CA SER A 256 -9.26 -14.87 18.59
C SER A 256 -10.23 -15.06 17.41
N LYS A 257 -11.50 -14.72 17.62
CA LYS A 257 -12.54 -14.75 16.58
C LYS A 257 -12.44 -13.56 15.60
N THR A 258 -11.48 -12.66 15.82
CA THR A 258 -11.25 -11.47 15.01
C THR A 258 -9.95 -11.60 14.21
N ALA A 259 -9.68 -10.62 13.36
CA ALA A 259 -8.41 -10.56 12.63
C ALA A 259 -7.17 -10.43 13.54
N ALA A 260 -7.36 -10.21 14.85
CA ALA A 260 -6.27 -10.22 15.82
C ALA A 260 -5.50 -11.56 15.84
N LYS A 261 -6.14 -12.69 15.47
CA LYS A 261 -5.47 -13.99 15.35
C LYS A 261 -4.33 -14.05 14.33
N TYR A 262 -4.26 -13.07 13.41
CA TYR A 262 -3.16 -12.93 12.45
C TYR A 262 -1.99 -12.11 13.00
N THR A 263 -2.11 -11.49 14.17
CA THR A 263 -0.97 -10.89 14.89
C THR A 263 -0.23 -12.01 15.62
N GLN A 264 0.93 -12.41 15.10
CA GLN A 264 1.61 -13.63 15.56
C GLN A 264 2.39 -13.44 16.87
N SER A 265 2.93 -12.25 17.10
CA SER A 265 3.85 -11.97 18.21
C SER A 265 3.80 -10.50 18.61
N THR A 266 4.57 -10.16 19.62
CA THR A 266 4.92 -8.78 19.97
C THR A 266 5.46 -8.07 18.74
N LEU A 267 4.81 -6.98 18.34
CA LEU A 267 5.22 -6.17 17.20
C LEU A 267 6.26 -5.11 17.61
N SER A 268 6.85 -4.44 16.64
CA SER A 268 7.61 -3.22 16.85
C SER A 268 6.71 -2.10 17.36
N TYR A 269 6.55 -1.95 18.68
CA TYR A 269 5.62 -0.97 19.28
C TYR A 269 5.93 0.46 18.87
N ILE A 270 7.21 0.80 18.68
CA ILE A 270 7.58 2.10 18.14
C ILE A 270 6.99 2.32 16.72
N SER A 271 6.97 1.28 15.88
CA SER A 271 6.37 1.35 14.53
C SER A 271 4.85 1.44 14.62
N VAL A 272 4.22 0.79 15.60
CA VAL A 272 2.77 0.91 15.88
C VAL A 272 2.42 2.35 16.24
N VAL A 273 3.15 2.95 17.17
CA VAL A 273 2.96 4.36 17.60
C VAL A 273 3.14 5.31 16.42
N GLY A 274 4.22 5.12 15.65
CA GLY A 274 4.50 5.96 14.49
C GLY A 274 3.42 5.86 13.42
N LEU A 275 2.97 4.65 13.09
CA LEU A 275 1.91 4.45 12.09
C LEU A 275 0.57 5.03 12.57
N ASN A 276 0.24 4.87 13.85
CA ASN A 276 -0.98 5.45 14.42
C ASN A 276 -0.99 6.98 14.28
N ALA A 277 0.09 7.65 14.71
CA ALA A 277 0.22 9.10 14.62
C ALA A 277 0.18 9.60 13.16
N ALA A 278 0.77 8.85 12.22
CA ALA A 278 0.77 9.19 10.81
C ALA A 278 -0.64 9.08 10.20
N ILE A 279 -1.39 8.00 10.50
CA ILE A 279 -2.76 7.82 10.00
C ILE A 279 -3.68 8.90 10.57
N GLU A 280 -3.55 9.29 11.83
CA GLU A 280 -4.31 10.40 12.41
C GLU A 280 -4.12 11.69 11.61
N GLN A 281 -2.89 12.04 11.25
CA GLN A 281 -2.61 13.22 10.41
C GLN A 281 -3.26 13.11 9.03
N LEU A 282 -3.22 11.93 8.40
CA LEU A 282 -3.86 11.73 7.09
C LEU A 282 -5.39 11.87 7.18
N LEU A 283 -6.01 11.38 8.25
CA LEU A 283 -7.44 11.52 8.49
C LEU A 283 -7.84 13.00 8.76
N GLU A 284 -6.99 13.75 9.49
CA GLU A 284 -7.17 15.19 9.71
C GLU A 284 -7.15 15.99 8.38
N ILE A 285 -6.27 15.61 7.41
CA ILE A 285 -6.18 16.26 6.10
C ILE A 285 -7.35 15.85 5.19
N SER A 286 -7.89 14.67 5.34
CA SER A 286 -8.82 13.98 4.43
C SER A 286 -8.15 13.35 3.21
N ILE A 287 -8.31 12.04 3.08
CA ILE A 287 -7.76 11.28 1.92
C ILE A 287 -8.37 11.76 0.59
N LEU A 288 -9.63 12.20 0.60
CA LEU A 288 -10.27 12.76 -0.59
C LEU A 288 -9.59 14.07 -1.04
N GLU A 289 -9.24 14.94 -0.08
CA GLU A 289 -8.51 16.16 -0.41
C GLU A 289 -7.08 15.88 -0.88
N ILE A 290 -6.42 14.86 -0.33
CA ILE A 290 -5.10 14.39 -0.80
C ILE A 290 -5.19 13.92 -2.27
N MET A 291 -6.19 13.12 -2.61
CA MET A 291 -6.40 12.68 -4.00
C MET A 291 -6.63 13.87 -4.94
N LYS A 292 -7.57 14.77 -4.60
CA LYS A 292 -7.85 15.98 -5.40
C LYS A 292 -6.62 16.89 -5.56
N HIS A 293 -5.78 16.93 -4.54
CA HIS A 293 -4.53 17.71 -4.58
C HIS A 293 -3.54 17.09 -5.57
N SER A 294 -3.36 15.76 -5.52
CA SER A 294 -2.54 15.05 -6.50
C SER A 294 -3.06 15.23 -7.92
N ASP A 295 -4.39 15.22 -8.14
CA ASP A 295 -4.99 15.48 -9.45
C ASP A 295 -4.62 16.86 -10.00
N LYS A 296 -4.69 17.92 -9.17
CA LYS A 296 -4.32 19.28 -9.58
C LYS A 296 -2.84 19.39 -9.93
N LEU A 297 -1.96 18.77 -9.12
CA LEU A 297 -0.51 18.78 -9.36
C LEU A 297 -0.13 17.96 -10.62
N ALA A 298 -0.78 16.82 -10.83
CA ALA A 298 -0.60 16.03 -12.05
C ALA A 298 -1.04 16.80 -13.31
N GLN A 299 -2.19 17.49 -13.27
CA GLN A 299 -2.66 18.35 -14.37
C GLN A 299 -1.64 19.46 -14.68
N GLN A 300 -1.07 20.10 -13.65
CA GLN A 300 -0.01 21.10 -13.82
C GLN A 300 1.23 20.49 -14.48
N LEU A 301 1.66 19.27 -14.07
CA LEU A 301 2.80 18.60 -14.69
C LEU A 301 2.55 18.35 -16.18
N PHE A 302 1.42 17.79 -16.56
CA PHE A 302 1.12 17.51 -17.96
C PHE A 302 0.94 18.77 -18.81
N SER A 303 0.43 19.87 -18.23
CA SER A 303 0.41 21.15 -18.89
C SER A 303 1.83 21.66 -19.23
N ASN A 304 2.78 21.40 -18.32
CA ASN A 304 4.18 21.72 -18.55
C ASN A 304 4.83 20.81 -19.60
N LEU A 305 4.35 19.58 -19.81
CA LEU A 305 4.93 18.60 -20.72
C LEU A 305 4.31 18.54 -22.12
N LEU A 306 3.39 19.46 -22.46
CA LEU A 306 2.63 19.42 -23.71
C LEU A 306 3.50 19.30 -24.98
N TYR A 307 4.67 19.95 -25.00
CA TYR A 307 5.60 19.99 -26.15
C TYR A 307 6.90 19.24 -25.89
N SER A 308 6.97 18.42 -24.82
CA SER A 308 8.15 17.62 -24.52
C SER A 308 8.04 16.20 -25.12
N GLU A 309 9.16 15.49 -25.21
CA GLU A 309 9.20 14.08 -25.60
C GLU A 309 8.74 13.14 -24.48
N TRP A 310 8.62 13.65 -23.25
CA TRP A 310 8.15 12.88 -22.10
C TRP A 310 6.67 12.57 -22.20
N LYS A 311 6.32 11.30 -22.07
CA LYS A 311 4.92 10.82 -22.10
C LYS A 311 4.62 9.97 -20.87
N SER A 312 3.40 10.05 -20.40
CA SER A 312 2.92 9.12 -19.35
C SER A 312 2.78 7.70 -19.90
N PHE A 313 3.23 6.70 -19.14
CA PHE A 313 3.01 5.28 -19.48
C PHE A 313 1.52 4.98 -19.58
N ARG A 314 0.75 5.30 -18.55
CA ARG A 314 -0.71 5.23 -18.63
C ARG A 314 -1.24 6.55 -19.18
N PRO A 315 -2.03 6.54 -20.28
CA PRO A 315 -2.62 7.77 -20.81
C PRO A 315 -3.42 8.52 -19.74
N ILE A 316 -3.28 9.83 -19.67
CA ILE A 316 -3.97 10.68 -18.68
C ILE A 316 -5.50 10.66 -18.82
N THR A 317 -5.99 10.30 -20.00
CA THR A 317 -7.42 10.12 -20.30
C THR A 317 -7.94 8.73 -19.90
N SER A 318 -7.07 7.81 -19.53
CA SER A 318 -7.46 6.48 -19.08
C SER A 318 -8.16 6.55 -17.73
N ARG A 319 -9.24 5.78 -17.54
CA ARG A 319 -9.89 5.60 -16.24
C ARG A 319 -8.96 4.97 -15.20
N GLU A 320 -7.91 4.27 -15.66
CA GLU A 320 -6.90 3.63 -14.82
C GLU A 320 -5.70 4.53 -14.53
N PHE A 321 -5.71 5.79 -14.97
CA PHE A 321 -4.67 6.75 -14.63
C PHE A 321 -4.72 7.08 -13.13
N SER A 322 -3.53 7.20 -12.54
CA SER A 322 -3.35 7.56 -11.14
C SER A 322 -2.46 8.80 -11.05
N SER A 323 -2.98 9.87 -10.47
CA SER A 323 -2.30 11.16 -10.37
C SER A 323 -1.18 11.20 -9.33
N HIS A 324 -1.23 10.35 -8.31
CA HIS A 324 -0.23 10.32 -7.24
C HIS A 324 1.01 9.49 -7.61
N ILE A 325 0.93 8.56 -8.59
CA ILE A 325 2.09 7.84 -9.17
C ILE A 325 2.08 8.00 -10.67
N ILE A 326 3.01 8.77 -11.19
CA ILE A 326 3.16 9.05 -12.61
C ILE A 326 4.45 8.40 -13.10
N SER A 327 4.34 7.53 -14.09
CA SER A 327 5.46 6.87 -14.74
C SER A 327 5.69 7.52 -16.10
N LEU A 328 6.82 8.21 -16.26
CA LEU A 328 7.17 8.96 -17.46
C LEU A 328 8.13 8.16 -18.33
N MET A 329 7.80 8.07 -19.61
CA MET A 329 8.61 7.47 -20.66
C MET A 329 9.27 8.55 -21.49
N HIS A 330 10.44 8.25 -22.04
CA HIS A 330 11.13 9.04 -23.06
C HIS A 330 11.61 8.08 -24.17
N PRO A 331 11.66 8.49 -25.45
CA PRO A 331 12.17 7.65 -26.54
C PRO A 331 13.61 7.16 -26.31
N SER A 332 14.45 7.99 -25.71
CA SER A 332 15.81 7.64 -25.32
C SER A 332 15.87 7.14 -23.87
N GLY A 333 16.38 5.92 -23.66
CA GLY A 333 16.64 5.39 -22.32
C GLY A 333 17.81 6.10 -21.62
N ASP A 334 18.78 6.61 -22.37
CA ASP A 334 19.91 7.39 -21.82
C ASP A 334 19.42 8.74 -21.28
N ALA A 335 18.47 9.39 -21.98
CA ALA A 335 17.84 10.60 -21.49
C ALA A 335 17.13 10.38 -20.13
N ILE A 336 16.43 9.25 -19.94
CA ILE A 336 15.80 8.93 -18.67
C ILE A 336 16.83 8.85 -17.54
N LYS A 337 17.98 8.24 -17.82
CA LYS A 337 19.04 8.07 -16.82
C LYS A 337 19.74 9.39 -16.52
N SER A 338 20.13 10.16 -17.55
CA SER A 338 20.78 11.47 -17.36
C SER A 338 19.88 12.46 -16.65
N THR A 339 18.59 12.53 -17.01
CA THR A 339 17.61 13.36 -16.31
C THR A 339 17.46 12.96 -14.85
N PHE A 340 17.38 11.65 -14.55
CA PHE A 340 17.29 11.18 -13.17
C PHE A 340 18.52 11.58 -12.34
N GLU A 341 19.73 11.46 -12.90
CA GLU A 341 20.98 11.85 -12.25
C GLU A 341 20.99 13.37 -12.01
N GLN A 342 20.67 14.17 -13.01
CA GLN A 342 20.58 15.64 -12.91
C GLN A 342 19.55 16.08 -11.85
N LEU A 343 18.35 15.49 -11.84
CA LEU A 343 17.33 15.79 -10.83
C LEU A 343 17.85 15.50 -9.42
N SER A 344 18.51 14.34 -9.25
CA SER A 344 19.06 13.92 -7.95
C SER A 344 20.16 14.87 -7.46
N GLU A 345 21.10 15.27 -8.33
CA GLU A 345 22.16 16.23 -8.01
C GLU A 345 21.62 17.60 -7.61
N ASN A 346 20.46 17.98 -8.15
CA ASN A 346 19.77 19.23 -7.83
C ASN A 346 18.72 19.09 -6.70
N GLY A 347 18.77 18.03 -5.93
CA GLY A 347 17.91 17.84 -4.74
C GLY A 347 16.47 17.49 -5.05
N LEU A 348 16.13 17.06 -6.29
CA LEU A 348 14.83 16.49 -6.59
C LEU A 348 14.90 14.96 -6.54
N ILE A 349 14.20 14.38 -5.57
CA ILE A 349 14.22 12.95 -5.28
C ILE A 349 13.01 12.29 -5.95
N CYS A 350 13.23 11.45 -6.94
CA CYS A 350 12.25 10.61 -7.62
C CYS A 350 12.80 9.18 -7.78
N GLY A 351 12.29 8.37 -8.71
CA GLY A 351 12.78 7.00 -8.89
C GLY A 351 12.76 6.53 -10.34
N ILE A 352 13.57 5.52 -10.67
CA ILE A 352 13.43 4.77 -11.93
C ILE A 352 12.80 3.41 -11.62
N ARG A 353 11.75 3.04 -12.36
CA ARG A 353 11.12 1.71 -12.30
C ARG A 353 10.80 1.21 -13.70
N ASN A 354 11.23 0.00 -14.01
CA ASN A 354 11.03 -0.62 -15.33
C ASN A 354 11.48 0.30 -16.49
N GLY A 355 12.65 0.98 -16.34
CA GLY A 355 13.20 1.86 -17.36
C GLY A 355 12.45 3.19 -17.54
N ARG A 356 11.59 3.60 -16.60
CA ARG A 356 10.80 4.84 -16.67
C ARG A 356 11.06 5.70 -15.44
N LEU A 357 11.02 7.02 -15.60
CA LEU A 357 11.07 7.96 -14.49
C LEU A 357 9.75 7.92 -13.73
N ARG A 358 9.78 7.53 -12.45
CA ARG A 358 8.60 7.47 -11.61
C ARG A 358 8.57 8.66 -10.65
N VAL A 359 7.54 9.47 -10.78
CA VAL A 359 7.22 10.59 -9.90
C VAL A 359 6.07 10.20 -8.99
N SER A 360 6.18 10.47 -7.70
CA SER A 360 5.11 10.20 -6.73
C SER A 360 4.81 11.44 -5.91
N ILE A 361 3.59 11.96 -6.10
CA ILE A 361 3.08 13.22 -5.56
C ILE A 361 2.31 12.98 -4.27
N SER A 362 2.68 13.64 -3.19
CA SER A 362 2.05 13.53 -1.89
C SER A 362 1.45 14.87 -1.40
N HIS A 363 0.70 14.84 -0.31
CA HIS A 363 0.00 15.98 0.28
C HIS A 363 0.92 17.15 0.68
N TYR A 364 2.21 16.93 0.84
CA TYR A 364 3.21 17.97 1.16
C TYR A 364 3.86 18.61 -0.08
N ASN A 365 3.61 18.07 -1.29
CA ASN A 365 4.08 18.70 -2.52
C ASN A 365 3.24 19.92 -2.88
N ASN A 366 3.80 20.82 -3.69
CA ASN A 366 3.13 22.03 -4.11
C ASN A 366 3.41 22.34 -5.60
N GLY A 367 2.77 23.40 -6.12
CA GLY A 367 2.92 23.77 -7.51
C GLY A 367 4.35 24.20 -7.92
N ASN A 368 5.18 24.66 -6.99
CA ASN A 368 6.59 24.98 -7.29
C ASN A 368 7.42 23.71 -7.48
N ASP A 369 7.18 22.64 -6.69
CA ASP A 369 7.84 21.36 -6.88
C ASP A 369 7.59 20.82 -8.30
N ILE A 370 6.35 20.93 -8.76
CA ILE A 370 5.93 20.48 -10.09
C ILE A 370 6.46 21.40 -11.21
N LYS A 371 6.50 22.71 -10.97
CA LYS A 371 7.11 23.66 -11.93
C LYS A 371 8.60 23.37 -12.13
N TYR A 372 9.30 23.09 -11.02
CA TYR A 372 10.74 22.75 -11.07
C TYR A 372 10.97 21.45 -11.86
N LEU A 373 10.21 20.40 -11.54
CA LEU A 373 10.26 19.13 -12.30
C LEU A 373 9.96 19.36 -13.78
N GLY A 374 8.90 20.09 -14.13
CA GLY A 374 8.52 20.36 -15.52
C GLY A 374 9.62 21.12 -16.28
N ALA A 375 10.27 22.10 -15.65
CA ALA A 375 11.38 22.81 -16.26
C ALA A 375 12.57 21.89 -16.55
N ALA A 376 12.93 21.01 -15.61
CA ALA A 376 14.03 20.07 -15.79
C ALA A 376 13.77 19.04 -16.91
N LEU A 377 12.50 18.68 -17.15
CA LEU A 377 12.10 17.76 -18.23
C LEU A 377 12.03 18.42 -19.62
N HIS A 378 12.29 19.73 -19.73
CA HIS A 378 12.32 20.48 -21.00
C HIS A 378 13.73 20.82 -21.48
N HIS A 379 14.76 20.67 -20.67
CA HIS A 379 16.12 21.08 -20.94
C HIS A 379 17.00 20.03 -21.67
N GLU A 380 16.37 19.05 -22.35
CA GLU A 380 17.04 18.06 -23.20
C GLU A 380 16.86 18.35 -24.69
#